data_8853f47dcdbc0974850342a9053ae401
#
_entry.id   8853f47dcdbc0974850342a9053ae401
#
_cell.length_a   1.000
_cell.length_b   1.000
_cell.length_c   1.000
_cell.angle_alpha   90.00
_cell.angle_beta   90.00
_cell.angle_gamma   90.00
#
_symmetry.space_group_name_H-M   'P 1'
#
loop_
_entity.id
_entity.type
_entity.pdbx_description
1 polymer ?
#
loop_
_entity_poly.entity_id
_entity_poly.type
_entity_poly.pdbx_seq_one_letter_code
_entity_poly.pdbx_strand_id
1 'polypeptide(L)'
;EYGKGKGRKYGVPAGPYKHVYYGRGYVQLTWLFNYEKAKAKLGFDFVKYPDAVMDPKWAVRILFEGMAGGWFTGKSFKSYIDNIDESDAEDGREFQEARRIINGTDKAKQIAGYALKYEAALRAAGYGVAAAKPAAASPTAPTPTRTAPTTTAPPSSAAKVGLAVLLLAIAAIAVAVFGG
;
A
#
# COMPACT_ATOMS: atom_id res chain seq x y z
N GLU A 1 4.48 19.17 9.67
CA GLU A 1 5.58 19.34 8.70
C GLU A 1 6.91 19.29 9.44
N TYR A 2 7.69 18.26 9.21
CA TYR A 2 9.05 18.17 9.75
C TYR A 2 9.97 19.19 9.05
N GLY A 3 9.72 20.49 9.30
CA GLY A 3 10.61 21.59 8.89
C GLY A 3 11.08 21.60 7.43
N LYS A 4 10.33 20.94 6.51
CA LYS A 4 10.69 20.80 5.08
C LYS A 4 12.15 20.39 4.86
N GLY A 5 12.69 19.56 5.74
CA GLY A 5 14.08 19.11 5.70
C GLY A 5 15.11 20.09 6.25
N LYS A 6 14.69 21.16 6.96
CA LYS A 6 15.59 22.16 7.53
C LYS A 6 16.68 21.48 8.39
N GLY A 7 17.95 21.79 8.10
CA GLY A 7 19.09 21.20 8.78
C GLY A 7 19.43 19.74 8.39
N ARG A 8 18.72 19.15 7.44
CA ARG A 8 19.01 17.81 6.92
C ARG A 8 19.69 17.89 5.55
N LYS A 9 20.48 16.88 5.19
CA LYS A 9 21.17 16.81 3.88
C LYS A 9 20.20 16.88 2.70
N TYR A 10 19.00 16.32 2.83
CA TYR A 10 17.93 16.41 1.83
C TYR A 10 17.13 17.71 1.89
N GLY A 11 17.43 18.59 2.84
CA GLY A 11 16.80 19.90 3.00
C GLY A 11 17.46 21.01 2.18
N VAL A 12 18.38 20.68 1.29
CA VAL A 12 19.04 21.63 0.40
C VAL A 12 18.47 21.53 -1.02
N PRO A 13 18.42 22.64 -1.78
CA PRO A 13 18.00 22.61 -3.16
C PRO A 13 18.86 21.70 -4.02
N ALA A 14 18.23 20.86 -4.85
CA ALA A 14 18.91 19.89 -5.71
C ALA A 14 18.26 19.81 -7.10
N GLY A 15 18.96 19.14 -8.03
CA GLY A 15 18.47 18.89 -9.38
C GLY A 15 18.34 20.13 -10.25
N PRO A 16 17.77 19.99 -11.45
CA PRO A 16 17.71 21.04 -12.46
C PRO A 16 16.82 22.22 -12.04
N TYR A 17 15.80 21.96 -11.22
CA TYR A 17 14.83 22.96 -10.78
C TYR A 17 15.15 23.58 -9.41
N LYS A 18 16.25 23.16 -8.75
CA LYS A 18 16.66 23.66 -7.43
C LYS A 18 15.57 23.55 -6.36
N HIS A 19 14.73 22.51 -6.42
CA HIS A 19 13.75 22.20 -5.40
C HIS A 19 14.37 21.45 -4.21
N VAL A 20 13.72 21.56 -3.05
CA VAL A 20 14.03 20.75 -1.87
C VAL A 20 13.16 19.50 -1.89
N TYR A 21 13.79 18.32 -1.91
CA TYR A 21 13.12 17.03 -1.99
C TYR A 21 13.00 16.38 -0.60
N TYR A 22 12.28 17.08 0.29
CA TYR A 22 11.92 16.57 1.61
C TYR A 22 10.80 15.54 1.53
N GLY A 23 10.54 14.84 2.66
CA GLY A 23 9.53 13.78 2.72
C GLY A 23 8.10 14.27 2.42
N ARG A 24 7.48 13.73 1.38
CA ARG A 24 6.11 14.05 0.94
C ARG A 24 5.29 12.79 0.71
N GLY A 25 3.98 12.94 0.80
CA GLY A 25 3.03 11.85 0.58
C GLY A 25 3.07 10.76 1.64
N TYR A 26 2.36 9.66 1.40
CA TYR A 26 2.15 8.62 2.40
C TYR A 26 3.43 7.87 2.80
N VAL A 27 4.39 7.71 1.90
CA VAL A 27 5.67 7.04 2.17
C VAL A 27 6.77 7.98 2.61
N GLN A 28 6.47 9.28 2.75
CA GLN A 28 7.48 10.31 3.01
C GLN A 28 8.63 10.24 1.97
N LEU A 29 8.25 10.26 0.67
CA LEU A 29 9.21 10.19 -0.42
C LEU A 29 10.23 11.33 -0.30
N THR A 30 11.50 10.98 -0.11
CA THR A 30 12.58 11.91 0.21
C THR A 30 13.75 11.71 -0.75
N TRP A 31 14.56 12.72 -0.98
CA TRP A 31 15.71 12.74 -1.87
C TRP A 31 15.36 12.80 -3.36
N LEU A 32 16.08 13.62 -4.10
CA LEU A 32 15.93 13.80 -5.54
C LEU A 32 15.83 12.47 -6.31
N PHE A 33 16.74 11.52 -6.05
CA PHE A 33 16.78 10.25 -6.78
C PHE A 33 15.50 9.41 -6.64
N ASN A 34 14.77 9.54 -5.53
CA ASN A 34 13.48 8.86 -5.36
C ASN A 34 12.37 9.55 -6.17
N TYR A 35 12.42 10.87 -6.31
CA TYR A 35 11.51 11.61 -7.20
C TYR A 35 11.79 11.30 -8.67
N GLU A 36 13.06 11.17 -9.05
CA GLU A 36 13.47 10.72 -10.39
C GLU A 36 12.99 9.30 -10.68
N LYS A 37 13.12 8.40 -9.70
CA LYS A 37 12.61 7.03 -9.80
C LYS A 37 11.08 7.02 -9.98
N ALA A 38 10.34 7.78 -9.17
CA ALA A 38 8.89 7.90 -9.29
C ALA A 38 8.48 8.46 -10.66
N LYS A 39 9.19 9.50 -11.15
CA LYS A 39 9.00 10.04 -12.51
C LYS A 39 9.17 8.95 -13.57
N ALA A 40 10.25 8.18 -13.52
CA ALA A 40 10.53 7.13 -14.50
C ALA A 40 9.48 6.01 -14.47
N LYS A 41 8.94 5.70 -13.29
CA LYS A 41 7.96 4.62 -13.11
C LYS A 41 6.52 5.03 -13.45
N LEU A 42 6.14 6.26 -13.12
CA LEU A 42 4.75 6.73 -13.21
C LEU A 42 4.49 7.68 -14.39
N GLY A 43 5.54 8.12 -15.10
CA GLY A 43 5.41 8.98 -16.28
C GLY A 43 5.04 10.44 -15.97
N PHE A 44 5.04 10.87 -14.69
CA PHE A 44 4.77 12.25 -14.29
C PHE A 44 6.04 12.91 -13.74
N ASP A 45 6.24 14.20 -14.06
CA ASP A 45 7.48 14.91 -13.68
C ASP A 45 7.46 15.40 -12.22
N PHE A 46 7.61 14.47 -11.26
CA PHE A 46 7.75 14.80 -9.84
C PHE A 46 9.03 15.58 -9.51
N VAL A 47 10.01 15.59 -10.39
CA VAL A 47 11.23 16.39 -10.19
C VAL A 47 10.93 17.87 -10.40
N LYS A 48 10.11 18.18 -11.40
CA LYS A 48 9.64 19.54 -11.67
C LYS A 48 8.53 19.98 -10.71
N TYR A 49 7.64 19.06 -10.36
CA TYR A 49 6.46 19.32 -9.53
C TYR A 49 6.46 18.42 -8.28
N PRO A 50 7.39 18.63 -7.33
CA PRO A 50 7.55 17.72 -6.18
C PRO A 50 6.33 17.68 -5.25
N ASP A 51 5.55 18.75 -5.17
CA ASP A 51 4.37 18.80 -4.31
C ASP A 51 3.21 17.93 -4.85
N ALA A 52 3.23 17.52 -6.11
CA ALA A 52 2.28 16.56 -6.67
C ALA A 52 2.31 15.19 -5.95
N VAL A 53 3.42 14.85 -5.29
CA VAL A 53 3.51 13.64 -4.44
C VAL A 53 2.52 13.68 -3.26
N MET A 54 2.02 14.85 -2.86
CA MET A 54 1.03 15.01 -1.80
C MET A 54 -0.41 14.82 -2.30
N ASP A 55 -0.65 14.87 -3.62
CA ASP A 55 -1.96 14.55 -4.20
C ASP A 55 -2.30 13.07 -3.88
N PRO A 56 -3.47 12.78 -3.27
CA PRO A 56 -3.86 11.43 -2.91
C PRO A 56 -3.74 10.41 -4.05
N LYS A 57 -4.06 10.82 -5.28
CA LYS A 57 -3.92 9.99 -6.48
C LYS A 57 -2.49 9.50 -6.69
N TRP A 58 -1.52 10.38 -6.55
CA TRP A 58 -0.12 10.04 -6.73
C TRP A 58 0.48 9.40 -5.48
N ALA A 59 0.10 9.89 -4.30
CA ALA A 59 0.55 9.33 -3.02
C ALA A 59 0.21 7.84 -2.89
N VAL A 60 -1.02 7.45 -3.26
CA VAL A 60 -1.47 6.05 -3.29
C VAL A 60 -0.68 5.22 -4.30
N ARG A 61 -0.50 5.71 -5.52
CA ARG A 61 0.25 4.99 -6.54
C ARG A 61 1.72 4.78 -6.15
N ILE A 62 2.37 5.82 -5.63
CA ILE A 62 3.76 5.73 -5.16
C ILE A 62 3.87 4.71 -4.03
N LEU A 63 2.91 4.70 -3.09
CA LEU A 63 2.87 3.72 -2.00
C LEU A 63 2.75 2.29 -2.54
N PHE A 64 1.68 1.98 -3.26
CA PHE A 64 1.40 0.61 -3.69
C PHE A 64 2.39 0.09 -4.74
N GLU A 65 2.61 0.85 -5.81
CA GLU A 65 3.53 0.44 -6.87
C GLU A 65 4.99 0.42 -6.35
N GLY A 66 5.32 1.33 -5.44
CA GLY A 66 6.63 1.41 -4.81
C GLY A 66 6.92 0.20 -3.92
N MET A 67 5.97 -0.20 -3.07
CA MET A 67 6.11 -1.40 -2.23
C MET A 67 6.09 -2.69 -3.05
N ALA A 68 5.19 -2.80 -4.03
CA ALA A 68 5.12 -3.96 -4.90
C ALA A 68 6.37 -4.11 -5.79
N GLY A 69 6.94 -3.00 -6.24
CA GLY A 69 8.11 -2.97 -7.10
C GLY A 69 9.46 -2.85 -6.39
N GLY A 70 9.47 -2.79 -5.05
CA GLY A 70 10.70 -2.68 -4.26
C GLY A 70 11.47 -1.37 -4.47
N TRP A 71 10.78 -0.26 -4.71
CA TRP A 71 11.43 1.00 -5.08
C TRP A 71 12.28 1.61 -3.97
N PHE A 72 11.92 1.38 -2.71
CA PHE A 72 12.50 2.07 -1.56
C PHE A 72 13.75 1.38 -1.03
N THR A 73 13.69 0.08 -0.79
CA THR A 73 14.77 -0.69 -0.16
C THR A 73 15.26 -1.88 -0.99
N GLY A 74 14.70 -2.09 -2.18
CA GLY A 74 14.92 -3.29 -2.99
C GLY A 74 14.09 -4.50 -2.55
N LYS A 75 13.33 -4.38 -1.45
CA LYS A 75 12.41 -5.40 -0.96
C LYS A 75 10.99 -5.07 -1.38
N SER A 76 10.18 -6.10 -1.63
CA SER A 76 8.78 -5.98 -2.05
C SER A 76 7.88 -6.85 -1.18
N PHE A 77 6.56 -6.80 -1.37
CA PHE A 77 5.62 -7.68 -0.67
C PHE A 77 6.02 -9.15 -0.78
N LYS A 78 6.42 -9.61 -1.96
CA LYS A 78 6.85 -10.99 -2.20
C LYS A 78 8.09 -11.42 -1.38
N SER A 79 8.79 -10.47 -0.78
CA SER A 79 9.94 -10.77 0.07
C SER A 79 9.54 -11.22 1.47
N TYR A 80 8.29 -10.99 1.86
CA TYR A 80 7.83 -11.18 3.24
C TYR A 80 6.44 -11.81 3.35
N ILE A 81 5.59 -11.72 2.31
CA ILE A 81 4.21 -12.23 2.32
C ILE A 81 4.15 -13.42 1.38
N ASP A 82 3.89 -14.61 1.90
CA ASP A 82 3.89 -15.83 1.09
C ASP A 82 2.52 -16.48 0.91
N ASN A 83 1.55 -16.17 1.73
CA ASN A 83 0.18 -16.73 1.74
C ASN A 83 0.14 -18.26 1.95
N ILE A 84 1.05 -18.83 2.72
CA ILE A 84 1.13 -20.27 3.00
C ILE A 84 0.39 -20.59 4.30
N ASP A 85 0.76 -19.95 5.40
CA ASP A 85 0.08 -20.04 6.70
C ASP A 85 -0.70 -18.75 6.94
N GLU A 86 -2.01 -18.87 7.09
CA GLU A 86 -2.93 -17.74 7.26
C GLU A 86 -3.35 -17.59 8.74
N SER A 87 -2.52 -18.02 9.68
CA SER A 87 -2.76 -17.77 11.10
C SER A 87 -2.40 -16.33 11.48
N ASP A 88 -3.15 -15.74 12.42
CA ASP A 88 -2.86 -14.40 12.93
C ASP A 88 -1.41 -14.24 13.44
N ALA A 89 -0.81 -15.34 13.93
CA ALA A 89 0.55 -15.36 14.42
C ALA A 89 1.57 -15.25 13.28
N GLU A 90 1.33 -15.94 12.16
CA GLU A 90 2.17 -15.87 10.96
C GLU A 90 1.98 -14.54 10.25
N ASP A 91 0.74 -14.13 10.00
CA ASP A 91 0.41 -12.83 9.41
C ASP A 91 1.06 -11.69 10.22
N GLY A 92 1.03 -11.77 11.54
CA GLY A 92 1.68 -10.79 12.42
C GLY A 92 3.20 -10.72 12.23
N ARG A 93 3.87 -11.86 12.00
CA ARG A 93 5.31 -11.92 11.70
C ARG A 93 5.59 -11.34 10.32
N GLU A 94 4.84 -11.74 9.31
CA GLU A 94 4.97 -11.24 7.94
C GLU A 94 4.78 -9.72 7.89
N PHE A 95 3.75 -9.18 8.52
CA PHE A 95 3.50 -7.74 8.57
C PHE A 95 4.61 -6.99 9.32
N GLN A 96 5.16 -7.57 10.38
CA GLN A 96 6.28 -6.98 11.10
C GLN A 96 7.54 -6.91 10.23
N GLU A 97 7.87 -7.97 9.51
CA GLU A 97 9.04 -8.02 8.62
C GLU A 97 8.82 -7.17 7.35
N ALA A 98 7.60 -7.07 6.84
CA ALA A 98 7.24 -6.25 5.69
C ALA A 98 7.45 -4.75 5.91
N ARG A 99 7.61 -4.29 7.17
CA ARG A 99 8.03 -2.92 7.47
C ARG A 99 9.34 -2.54 6.76
N ARG A 100 10.23 -3.49 6.53
CA ARG A 100 11.52 -3.33 5.85
C ARG A 100 11.40 -2.97 4.36
N ILE A 101 10.22 -3.05 3.78
CA ILE A 101 9.97 -2.61 2.40
C ILE A 101 10.18 -1.09 2.27
N ILE A 102 9.79 -0.33 3.29
CA ILE A 102 9.87 1.14 3.27
C ILE A 102 11.00 1.65 4.17
N ASN A 103 11.11 1.11 5.38
CA ASN A 103 12.05 1.59 6.39
C ASN A 103 12.45 0.40 7.29
N GLY A 104 13.52 0.41 7.98
CA GLY A 104 13.99 -0.68 8.82
C GLY A 104 12.93 -1.32 9.73
N THR A 105 13.21 -1.51 11.02
CA THR A 105 12.29 -2.17 11.97
C THR A 105 11.60 -1.19 12.92
N ASP A 106 11.77 0.12 12.70
CA ASP A 106 11.14 1.13 13.54
C ASP A 106 9.62 0.97 13.58
N LYS A 107 9.06 0.89 14.80
CA LYS A 107 7.63 0.66 15.05
C LYS A 107 7.02 -0.58 14.35
N ALA A 108 7.83 -1.53 13.88
CA ALA A 108 7.37 -2.67 13.08
C ALA A 108 6.28 -3.48 13.79
N LYS A 109 6.46 -3.80 15.08
CA LYS A 109 5.47 -4.53 15.88
C LYS A 109 4.14 -3.76 16.04
N GLN A 110 4.21 -2.44 16.24
CA GLN A 110 3.02 -1.60 16.35
C GLN A 110 2.25 -1.56 15.03
N ILE A 111 2.96 -1.43 13.91
CA ILE A 111 2.39 -1.40 12.56
C ILE A 111 1.74 -2.74 12.22
N ALA A 112 2.40 -3.86 12.54
CA ALA A 112 1.84 -5.20 12.37
C ALA A 112 0.53 -5.36 13.17
N GLY A 113 0.48 -4.85 14.40
CA GLY A 113 -0.76 -4.87 15.19
C GLY A 113 -1.91 -4.06 14.57
N TYR A 114 -1.61 -2.99 13.84
CA TYR A 114 -2.63 -2.28 13.06
C TYR A 114 -3.06 -3.10 11.84
N ALA A 115 -2.11 -3.70 11.12
CA ALA A 115 -2.39 -4.53 9.95
C ALA A 115 -3.34 -5.69 10.30
N LEU A 116 -3.08 -6.45 11.37
CA LEU A 116 -3.96 -7.52 11.84
C LEU A 116 -5.38 -7.04 12.15
N LYS A 117 -5.55 -5.86 12.74
CA LYS A 117 -6.88 -5.30 13.01
C LYS A 117 -7.64 -4.97 11.72
N TYR A 118 -6.95 -4.40 10.73
CA TYR A 118 -7.55 -4.13 9.42
C TYR A 118 -7.86 -5.41 8.67
N GLU A 119 -7.00 -6.40 8.75
CA GLU A 119 -7.24 -7.71 8.16
C GLU A 119 -8.49 -8.36 8.73
N ALA A 120 -8.62 -8.44 10.06
CA ALA A 120 -9.81 -8.97 10.71
C ALA A 120 -11.08 -8.22 10.26
N ALA A 121 -11.03 -6.90 10.15
CA ALA A 121 -12.16 -6.09 9.67
C ALA A 121 -12.50 -6.39 8.20
N LEU A 122 -11.51 -6.55 7.34
CA LEU A 122 -11.71 -6.88 5.93
C LEU A 122 -12.24 -8.31 5.75
N ARG A 123 -11.72 -9.28 6.51
CA ARG A 123 -12.25 -10.66 6.53
C ARG A 123 -13.71 -10.66 6.98
N ALA A 124 -14.06 -9.90 8.03
CA ALA A 124 -15.45 -9.75 8.49
C ALA A 124 -16.36 -9.10 7.44
N ALA A 125 -15.84 -8.22 6.60
CA ALA A 125 -16.55 -7.62 5.47
C ALA A 125 -16.59 -8.51 4.21
N GLY A 126 -16.09 -9.76 4.28
CA GLY A 126 -16.11 -10.73 3.19
C GLY A 126 -14.96 -10.63 2.19
N TYR A 127 -13.93 -9.81 2.47
CA TYR A 127 -12.72 -9.77 1.64
C TYR A 127 -11.80 -10.96 1.95
N GLY A 128 -11.24 -11.57 0.90
CA GLY A 128 -10.27 -12.67 1.05
C GLY A 128 -10.89 -14.03 1.36
N VAL A 129 -12.18 -14.12 1.65
CA VAL A 129 -12.89 -15.41 1.72
C VAL A 129 -13.22 -15.88 0.30
N ALA A 130 -12.81 -17.10 -0.04
CA ALA A 130 -13.30 -17.73 -1.27
C ALA A 130 -14.83 -17.69 -1.23
N ALA A 131 -15.46 -17.14 -2.27
CA ALA A 131 -16.92 -17.16 -2.35
C ALA A 131 -17.40 -18.58 -2.10
N ALA A 132 -18.11 -18.79 -1.00
CA ALA A 132 -18.77 -20.06 -0.74
C ALA A 132 -19.68 -20.31 -1.95
N LYS A 133 -19.48 -21.46 -2.60
CA LYS A 133 -20.34 -21.89 -3.71
C LYS A 133 -21.78 -21.73 -3.24
N PRO A 134 -22.65 -20.97 -3.93
CA PRO A 134 -24.03 -20.82 -3.51
C PRO A 134 -24.62 -22.22 -3.36
N ALA A 135 -25.10 -22.56 -2.18
CA ALA A 135 -25.93 -23.75 -2.00
C ALA A 135 -27.10 -23.57 -2.95
N ALA A 136 -27.34 -24.59 -3.78
CA ALA A 136 -28.40 -24.59 -4.78
C ALA A 136 -29.73 -24.26 -4.06
N ALA A 137 -30.20 -23.04 -4.30
CA ALA A 137 -31.53 -22.64 -3.87
C ALA A 137 -32.55 -23.38 -4.73
N SER A 138 -33.41 -24.19 -4.09
CA SER A 138 -34.61 -24.77 -4.69
C SER A 138 -35.49 -23.66 -5.26
N PRO A 139 -36.14 -23.89 -6.41
CA PRO A 139 -36.84 -22.84 -7.13
C PRO A 139 -38.24 -22.60 -6.55
N THR A 140 -38.57 -21.37 -6.21
CA THR A 140 -39.98 -20.92 -6.15
C THR A 140 -40.05 -19.41 -6.52
N ALA A 141 -40.42 -19.16 -7.77
CA ALA A 141 -41.27 -18.12 -8.42
C ALA A 141 -41.11 -16.62 -8.06
N PRO A 142 -41.69 -15.69 -8.90
CA PRO A 142 -41.15 -15.23 -10.19
C PRO A 142 -40.73 -13.75 -10.22
N THR A 143 -40.02 -13.39 -11.25
CA THR A 143 -39.47 -12.14 -11.80
C THR A 143 -40.16 -10.81 -11.45
N PRO A 144 -39.38 -9.67 -11.35
CA PRO A 144 -39.26 -8.87 -12.56
C PRO A 144 -37.81 -8.45 -12.93
N THR A 145 -37.63 -8.38 -14.23
CA THR A 145 -36.47 -8.04 -15.03
C THR A 145 -35.85 -6.69 -14.67
N ARG A 146 -34.55 -6.70 -14.34
CA ARG A 146 -33.70 -5.50 -14.51
C ARG A 146 -32.29 -5.93 -14.92
N THR A 147 -31.94 -5.60 -16.13
CA THR A 147 -30.63 -5.80 -16.76
C THR A 147 -29.57 -4.97 -16.06
N ALA A 148 -28.51 -5.60 -15.53
CA ALA A 148 -27.30 -4.93 -15.08
C ALA A 148 -26.08 -5.63 -15.71
N PRO A 149 -24.99 -4.91 -16.02
CA PRO A 149 -23.89 -5.44 -16.80
C PRO A 149 -23.06 -6.43 -15.99
N THR A 150 -22.68 -7.52 -16.63
CA THR A 150 -21.86 -8.62 -16.13
C THR A 150 -20.41 -8.13 -15.89
N THR A 151 -20.01 -8.01 -14.65
CA THR A 151 -18.61 -7.84 -14.28
C THR A 151 -18.04 -9.21 -13.93
N THR A 152 -17.12 -9.68 -14.76
CA THR A 152 -16.42 -10.96 -14.59
C THR A 152 -15.50 -10.87 -13.37
N ALA A 153 -15.66 -11.75 -12.38
CA ALA A 153 -14.83 -11.82 -11.19
C ALA A 153 -13.44 -12.40 -11.55
N PRO A 154 -12.35 -11.84 -11.00
CA PRO A 154 -11.01 -12.39 -11.18
C PRO A 154 -10.78 -13.66 -10.34
N PRO A 155 -9.82 -14.52 -10.71
CA PRO A 155 -9.59 -15.81 -10.04
C PRO A 155 -9.09 -15.66 -8.60
N SER A 156 -9.45 -16.61 -7.76
CA SER A 156 -9.35 -16.60 -6.29
C SER A 156 -7.94 -16.40 -5.66
N SER A 157 -6.87 -16.70 -6.39
CA SER A 157 -5.50 -16.48 -5.91
C SER A 157 -5.05 -15.02 -5.97
N ALA A 158 -5.61 -14.22 -6.88
CA ALA A 158 -5.33 -12.81 -6.98
C ALA A 158 -5.97 -11.99 -5.84
N ALA A 159 -7.06 -12.49 -5.25
CA ALA A 159 -7.77 -11.82 -4.17
C ALA A 159 -6.96 -11.80 -2.84
N LYS A 160 -6.24 -12.88 -2.54
CA LYS A 160 -5.42 -12.99 -1.31
C LYS A 160 -4.20 -12.07 -1.35
N VAL A 161 -3.47 -12.05 -2.46
CA VAL A 161 -2.35 -11.11 -2.66
C VAL A 161 -2.84 -9.66 -2.62
N GLY A 162 -4.00 -9.37 -3.18
CA GLY A 162 -4.61 -8.05 -3.15
C GLY A 162 -4.94 -7.57 -1.73
N LEU A 163 -5.37 -8.48 -0.85
CA LEU A 163 -5.72 -8.17 0.52
C LEU A 163 -4.48 -7.83 1.36
N ALA A 164 -3.43 -8.65 1.34
CA ALA A 164 -2.18 -8.40 2.05
C ALA A 164 -1.52 -7.08 1.59
N VAL A 165 -1.54 -6.80 0.29
CA VAL A 165 -1.04 -5.54 -0.28
C VAL A 165 -1.83 -4.35 0.25
N LEU A 166 -3.16 -4.44 0.32
CA LEU A 166 -4.02 -3.36 0.83
C LEU A 166 -3.76 -3.10 2.32
N LEU A 167 -3.59 -4.15 3.13
CA LEU A 167 -3.37 -4.06 4.56
C LEU A 167 -2.05 -3.40 4.94
N LEU A 168 -0.97 -3.77 4.28
CA LEU A 168 0.34 -3.16 4.52
C LEU A 168 0.40 -1.69 4.10
N ALA A 169 -0.33 -1.32 3.06
CA ALA A 169 -0.45 0.06 2.65
C ALA A 169 -1.22 0.91 3.65
N ILE A 170 -2.32 0.40 4.20
CA ILE A 170 -3.10 1.07 5.24
C ILE A 170 -2.26 1.23 6.52
N ALA A 171 -1.50 0.21 6.90
CA ALA A 171 -0.58 0.28 8.04
C ALA A 171 0.55 1.32 7.84
N ALA A 172 1.07 1.46 6.62
CA ALA A 172 2.05 2.49 6.29
C ALA A 172 1.44 3.91 6.37
N ILE A 173 0.19 4.08 5.95
CA ILE A 173 -0.56 5.35 6.05
C ILE A 173 -0.78 5.73 7.53
N ALA A 174 -1.17 4.78 8.37
CA ALA A 174 -1.40 5.04 9.79
C ALA A 174 -0.15 5.58 10.49
N VAL A 175 1.04 5.10 10.12
CA VAL A 175 2.32 5.58 10.68
C VAL A 175 2.69 6.98 10.17
N ALA A 176 2.40 7.29 8.92
CA ALA A 176 2.67 8.63 8.38
C ALA A 176 1.76 9.70 8.99
N VAL A 177 0.52 9.34 9.34
CA VAL A 177 -0.50 10.27 9.87
C VAL A 177 -0.45 10.39 11.40
N PHE A 178 -0.13 9.31 12.12
CA PHE A 178 -0.22 9.24 13.59
C PHE A 178 1.13 8.97 14.29
N GLY A 179 2.22 8.91 13.55
CA GLY A 179 3.56 8.56 14.04
C GLY A 179 4.49 9.74 14.28
N GLY A 180 3.94 10.95 14.48
CA GLY A 180 4.66 12.15 14.87
C GLY A 180 4.90 12.22 16.37
#